data_f04ad671c37d79585709c24998506889
#
_entry.id   f04ad671c37d79585709c24998506889
#
_cell.length_a   1.000
_cell.length_b   1.000
_cell.length_c   1.000
_cell.angle_alpha   90.00
_cell.angle_beta   90.00
_cell.angle_gamma   90.00
#
_symmetry.space_group_name_H-M   'P 1'
#
loop_
_entity.id
_entity.type
_entity.pdbx_description
1 polymer ?
#
loop_
_entity_poly.entity_id
_entity_poly.type
_entity_poly.pdbx_seq_one_letter_code
_entity_poly.pdbx_strand_id
1 'polypeptide(L)'
;SNGSSSMATVCAGTLALMDAGIKISKPVSGIAMGLISDKDGKYAILSDILGDEDHLGDMDFKVTGTKDGITACQMDIKIQGLSYDILSKALHQAKEGRLHILDKITDVISEPRENLKPQTPKIIVLKVPKSTIGGIIGPGGKIIQELQASTETNISVEEVDEQGIVEILGTNQEKIDLAVEKIRSIAFVPEIDKIYTGKVKSIMPYGAFVEISSNTD
;
A
#
# COMPACT_ATOMS: atom_id res chain seq x y z
N SER A 1 -12.76 -23.80 8.94
CA SER A 1 -12.17 -24.14 7.66
C SER A 1 -11.67 -25.58 7.72
N ASN A 2 -11.80 -26.29 6.64
CA ASN A 2 -11.30 -27.65 6.51
C ASN A 2 -10.16 -27.65 5.47
N GLY A 3 -8.93 -27.44 5.95
CA GLY A 3 -7.75 -27.25 5.12
C GLY A 3 -6.85 -26.13 5.64
N SER A 4 -5.88 -25.72 4.85
CA SER A 4 -4.90 -24.71 5.26
C SER A 4 -5.46 -23.29 5.24
N SER A 5 -5.97 -22.83 6.38
CA SER A 5 -6.38 -21.43 6.55
C SER A 5 -5.23 -20.43 6.38
N SER A 6 -4.00 -20.82 6.72
CA SER A 6 -2.82 -19.99 6.54
C SER A 6 -2.52 -19.69 5.06
N MET A 7 -2.62 -20.68 4.18
CA MET A 7 -2.39 -20.50 2.75
C MET A 7 -3.54 -19.74 2.08
N ALA A 8 -4.77 -19.97 2.50
CA ALA A 8 -5.91 -19.16 2.10
C ALA A 8 -5.71 -17.68 2.51
N THR A 9 -5.17 -17.43 3.72
CA THR A 9 -4.86 -16.05 4.20
C THR A 9 -3.78 -15.39 3.37
N VAL A 10 -2.74 -16.12 2.94
CA VAL A 10 -1.70 -15.57 2.04
C VAL A 10 -2.33 -15.12 0.71
N CYS A 11 -3.17 -15.96 0.11
CA CYS A 11 -3.85 -15.62 -1.15
C CYS A 11 -4.82 -14.45 -0.98
N ALA A 12 -5.62 -14.45 0.09
CA ALA A 12 -6.54 -13.36 0.41
C ALA A 12 -5.79 -12.05 0.71
N GLY A 13 -4.66 -12.13 1.41
CA GLY A 13 -3.79 -10.99 1.69
C GLY A 13 -3.22 -10.36 0.43
N THR A 14 -2.77 -11.17 -0.53
CA THR A 14 -2.32 -10.69 -1.83
C THR A 14 -3.44 -9.94 -2.56
N LEU A 15 -4.63 -10.52 -2.65
CA LEU A 15 -5.80 -9.88 -3.26
C LEU A 15 -6.17 -8.58 -2.55
N ALA A 16 -6.18 -8.58 -1.23
CA ALA A 16 -6.53 -7.41 -0.43
C ALA A 16 -5.54 -6.26 -0.60
N LEU A 17 -4.23 -6.55 -0.59
CA LEU A 17 -3.18 -5.54 -0.81
C LEU A 17 -3.28 -4.94 -2.22
N MET A 18 -3.47 -5.78 -3.25
CA MET A 18 -3.62 -5.30 -4.62
C MET A 18 -4.91 -4.50 -4.81
N ASP A 19 -6.04 -4.93 -4.22
CA ASP A 19 -7.31 -4.20 -4.25
C ASP A 19 -7.25 -2.86 -3.48
N ALA A 20 -6.42 -2.79 -2.45
CA ALA A 20 -6.14 -1.55 -1.72
C ALA A 20 -5.17 -0.61 -2.47
N GLY A 21 -4.62 -1.00 -3.61
CA GLY A 21 -3.67 -0.20 -4.38
C GLY A 21 -2.26 -0.17 -3.80
N ILE A 22 -1.94 -1.06 -2.86
CA ILE A 22 -0.59 -1.16 -2.30
C ILE A 22 0.31 -1.83 -3.34
N LYS A 23 1.37 -1.13 -3.73
CA LYS A 23 2.34 -1.59 -4.73
C LYS A 23 3.23 -2.68 -4.15
N ILE A 24 2.76 -3.94 -4.18
CA ILE A 24 3.61 -5.10 -3.92
C ILE A 24 4.48 -5.39 -5.14
N SER A 25 5.69 -5.91 -4.92
CA SER A 25 6.63 -6.18 -6.02
C SER A 25 6.10 -7.21 -7.01
N LYS A 26 5.45 -8.26 -6.52
CA LYS A 26 4.82 -9.33 -7.31
C LYS A 26 3.72 -10.01 -6.50
N PRO A 27 2.65 -10.49 -7.14
CA PRO A 27 1.64 -11.29 -6.47
C PRO A 27 2.22 -12.58 -5.89
N VAL A 28 1.72 -12.99 -4.75
CA VAL A 28 2.13 -14.19 -4.02
C VAL A 28 0.92 -15.10 -3.84
N SER A 29 1.09 -16.38 -4.12
CA SER A 29 0.15 -17.43 -3.75
C SER A 29 0.79 -18.42 -2.79
N GLY A 30 -0.01 -19.26 -2.15
CA GLY A 30 0.45 -20.31 -1.26
C GLY A 30 -0.36 -21.59 -1.44
N ILE A 31 0.26 -22.72 -1.17
CA ILE A 31 -0.37 -24.03 -1.16
C ILE A 31 0.15 -24.86 0.01
N ALA A 32 -0.71 -25.69 0.58
CA ALA A 32 -0.35 -26.68 1.59
C ALA A 32 -0.26 -28.04 0.94
N MET A 33 0.85 -28.71 1.15
CA MET A 33 1.17 -30.03 0.61
C MET A 33 1.24 -31.05 1.75
N GLY A 34 0.96 -32.29 1.44
CA GLY A 34 1.09 -33.43 2.37
C GLY A 34 1.80 -34.62 1.77
N LEU A 35 2.24 -35.51 2.64
CA LEU A 35 2.79 -36.79 2.29
C LEU A 35 2.11 -37.87 3.12
N ILE A 36 1.71 -38.92 2.47
CA ILE A 36 1.25 -40.19 3.12
C ILE A 36 2.08 -41.33 2.57
N SER A 37 2.61 -42.17 3.43
CA SER A 37 3.34 -43.35 3.04
C SER A 37 2.79 -44.60 3.74
N ASP A 38 3.02 -45.77 3.14
CA ASP A 38 2.69 -47.05 3.71
C ASP A 38 3.96 -47.82 4.19
N LYS A 39 3.74 -48.96 4.84
CA LYS A 39 4.82 -49.79 5.35
C LYS A 39 5.65 -50.46 4.25
N ASP A 40 5.11 -50.55 3.03
CA ASP A 40 5.75 -51.13 1.86
C ASP A 40 6.58 -50.11 1.08
N GLY A 41 6.68 -48.87 1.58
CA GLY A 41 7.46 -47.80 0.96
C GLY A 41 6.76 -47.11 -0.20
N LYS A 42 5.47 -47.37 -0.43
CA LYS A 42 4.66 -46.56 -1.35
C LYS A 42 4.28 -45.24 -0.69
N TYR A 43 4.21 -44.21 -1.47
CA TYR A 43 3.84 -42.87 -0.98
C TYR A 43 2.95 -42.12 -1.97
N ALA A 44 2.20 -41.18 -1.45
CA ALA A 44 1.45 -40.20 -2.21
C ALA A 44 1.75 -38.80 -1.72
N ILE A 45 2.00 -37.90 -2.66
CA ILE A 45 2.14 -36.45 -2.39
C ILE A 45 0.79 -35.82 -2.66
N LEU A 46 0.24 -35.14 -1.67
CA LEU A 46 -1.07 -34.50 -1.71
C LEU A 46 -0.92 -32.98 -1.89
N SER A 47 -1.80 -32.38 -2.68
CA SER A 47 -1.89 -30.93 -2.88
C SER A 47 -3.17 -30.40 -2.25
N ASP A 48 -3.09 -29.23 -1.62
CA ASP A 48 -4.21 -28.54 -0.96
C ASP A 48 -4.89 -29.45 0.08
N ILE A 49 -4.11 -29.87 1.05
CA ILE A 49 -4.48 -30.90 2.04
C ILE A 49 -5.61 -30.42 2.97
N LEU A 50 -6.45 -31.39 3.35
CA LEU A 50 -7.47 -31.24 4.37
C LEU A 50 -6.87 -31.30 5.78
N GLY A 51 -7.63 -30.90 6.80
CA GLY A 51 -7.18 -30.97 8.19
C GLY A 51 -6.84 -32.38 8.66
N ASP A 52 -7.58 -33.41 8.22
CA ASP A 52 -7.30 -34.82 8.55
C ASP A 52 -6.02 -35.33 7.86
N GLU A 53 -5.77 -34.89 6.63
CA GLU A 53 -4.55 -35.21 5.88
C GLU A 53 -3.31 -34.52 6.47
N ASP A 54 -3.47 -33.31 7.02
CA ASP A 54 -2.45 -32.63 7.82
C ASP A 54 -2.17 -33.45 9.11
N HIS A 55 -3.20 -33.79 9.86
CA HIS A 55 -3.06 -34.43 11.17
C HIS A 55 -2.52 -35.86 11.10
N LEU A 56 -2.99 -36.66 10.14
CA LEU A 56 -2.67 -38.08 9.99
C LEU A 56 -1.52 -38.36 9.02
N GLY A 57 -1.11 -37.35 8.24
CA GLY A 57 -0.04 -37.50 7.25
C GLY A 57 1.35 -37.58 7.87
N ASP A 58 2.31 -38.03 7.08
CA ASP A 58 3.72 -38.23 7.45
C ASP A 58 4.52 -36.91 7.38
N MET A 59 4.08 -35.98 6.54
CA MET A 59 4.64 -34.64 6.39
C MET A 59 3.56 -33.67 5.92
N ASP A 60 3.58 -32.49 6.43
CA ASP A 60 2.93 -31.33 5.81
C ASP A 60 3.94 -30.21 5.56
N PHE A 61 3.78 -29.51 4.45
CA PHE A 61 4.55 -28.31 4.22
C PHE A 61 3.74 -27.29 3.43
N LYS A 62 3.99 -26.04 3.77
CA LYS A 62 3.32 -24.88 3.20
C LYS A 62 4.35 -24.09 2.42
N VAL A 63 4.04 -23.80 1.16
CA VAL A 63 4.95 -23.09 0.25
C VAL A 63 4.24 -21.86 -0.28
N THR A 64 4.86 -20.72 -0.11
CA THR A 64 4.42 -19.47 -0.72
C THR A 64 5.42 -18.98 -1.76
N GLY A 65 4.96 -18.21 -2.72
CA GLY A 65 5.88 -17.62 -3.69
C GLY A 65 5.18 -16.89 -4.84
N THR A 66 6.03 -16.23 -5.61
CA THR A 66 5.68 -15.55 -6.86
C THR A 66 5.81 -16.51 -8.05
N LYS A 67 5.54 -16.03 -9.26
CA LYS A 67 5.82 -16.82 -10.48
C LYS A 67 7.30 -17.20 -10.64
N ASP A 68 8.21 -16.45 -10.04
CA ASP A 68 9.65 -16.61 -10.24
C ASP A 68 10.31 -17.54 -9.21
N GLY A 69 9.68 -17.73 -8.04
CA GLY A 69 10.27 -18.56 -7.01
C GLY A 69 9.51 -18.57 -5.68
N ILE A 70 10.05 -19.33 -4.75
CA ILE A 70 9.53 -19.49 -3.39
C ILE A 70 9.96 -18.27 -2.56
N THR A 71 9.04 -17.72 -1.79
CA THR A 71 9.28 -16.60 -0.86
C THR A 71 9.31 -17.04 0.60
N ALA A 72 8.55 -18.08 0.95
CA ALA A 72 8.56 -18.68 2.28
C ALA A 72 8.13 -20.14 2.22
N CYS A 73 8.62 -20.91 3.18
CA CYS A 73 8.26 -22.32 3.36
C CYS A 73 8.20 -22.63 4.85
N GLN A 74 7.19 -23.40 5.24
CA GLN A 74 7.08 -24.02 6.55
C GLN A 74 6.89 -25.52 6.34
N MET A 75 7.66 -26.36 7.03
CA MET A 75 7.59 -27.81 6.91
C MET A 75 7.53 -28.46 8.28
N ASP A 76 6.65 -29.42 8.42
CA ASP A 76 6.56 -30.33 9.57
C ASP A 76 6.70 -31.77 9.08
N ILE A 77 7.72 -32.49 9.59
CA ILE A 77 8.02 -33.87 9.22
C ILE A 77 7.78 -34.72 10.45
N LYS A 78 6.83 -35.68 10.34
CA LYS A 78 6.36 -36.54 11.44
C LYS A 78 6.95 -37.95 11.41
N ILE A 79 7.77 -38.26 10.38
CA ILE A 79 8.47 -39.53 10.19
C ILE A 79 9.99 -39.37 10.30
N GLN A 80 10.70 -40.46 10.52
CA GLN A 80 12.17 -40.45 10.57
C GLN A 80 12.77 -40.38 9.17
N GLY A 81 13.12 -39.18 8.75
CA GLY A 81 13.78 -38.92 7.48
C GLY A 81 12.84 -38.80 6.29
N LEU A 82 13.21 -37.95 5.38
CA LEU A 82 12.57 -37.74 4.09
C LEU A 82 13.64 -37.81 3.00
N SER A 83 13.41 -38.62 1.97
CA SER A 83 14.36 -38.71 0.86
C SER A 83 14.34 -37.43 0.03
N TYR A 84 15.51 -37.03 -0.50
CA TYR A 84 15.62 -35.89 -1.38
C TYR A 84 14.76 -36.01 -2.64
N ASP A 85 14.56 -37.27 -3.13
CA ASP A 85 13.69 -37.53 -4.29
C ASP A 85 12.21 -37.18 -4.01
N ILE A 86 11.71 -37.59 -2.85
CA ILE A 86 10.33 -37.27 -2.43
C ILE A 86 10.19 -35.75 -2.22
N LEU A 87 11.15 -35.12 -1.55
CA LEU A 87 11.14 -33.67 -1.33
C LEU A 87 11.17 -32.89 -2.65
N SER A 88 12.01 -33.30 -3.59
CA SER A 88 12.09 -32.68 -4.91
C SER A 88 10.77 -32.80 -5.67
N LYS A 89 10.16 -33.98 -5.67
CA LYS A 89 8.85 -34.19 -6.31
C LYS A 89 7.76 -33.37 -5.65
N ALA A 90 7.74 -33.29 -4.32
CA ALA A 90 6.78 -32.52 -3.56
C ALA A 90 6.92 -31.00 -3.88
N LEU A 91 8.13 -30.48 -3.97
CA LEU A 91 8.39 -29.08 -4.34
C LEU A 91 7.96 -28.78 -5.79
N HIS A 92 8.17 -29.70 -6.72
CA HIS A 92 7.71 -29.54 -8.10
C HIS A 92 6.18 -29.52 -8.18
N GLN A 93 5.50 -30.46 -7.49
CA GLN A 93 4.04 -30.50 -7.43
C GLN A 93 3.48 -29.24 -6.73
N ALA A 94 4.12 -28.77 -5.67
CA ALA A 94 3.77 -27.51 -4.99
C ALA A 94 3.91 -26.30 -5.92
N LYS A 95 4.94 -26.29 -6.79
CA LYS A 95 5.11 -25.21 -7.79
C LYS A 95 3.93 -25.18 -8.75
N GLU A 96 3.53 -26.31 -9.29
CA GLU A 96 2.40 -26.41 -10.23
C GLU A 96 1.10 -25.93 -9.58
N GLY A 97 0.78 -26.44 -8.39
CA GLY A 97 -0.42 -26.05 -7.64
C GLY A 97 -0.41 -24.56 -7.27
N ARG A 98 0.73 -24.05 -6.80
CA ARG A 98 0.88 -22.65 -6.45
C ARG A 98 0.74 -21.72 -7.66
N LEU A 99 1.32 -22.07 -8.81
CA LEU A 99 1.17 -21.30 -10.04
C LEU A 99 -0.27 -21.32 -10.53
N HIS A 100 -0.97 -22.46 -10.45
CA HIS A 100 -2.40 -22.53 -10.78
C HIS A 100 -3.24 -21.59 -9.91
N ILE A 101 -2.98 -21.53 -8.60
CA ILE A 101 -3.66 -20.60 -7.69
C ILE A 101 -3.28 -19.15 -8.04
N LEU A 102 -2.03 -18.88 -8.35
CA LEU A 102 -1.57 -17.56 -8.73
C LEU A 102 -2.26 -17.04 -9.99
N ASP A 103 -2.44 -17.90 -10.99
CA ASP A 103 -3.18 -17.57 -12.21
C ASP A 103 -4.63 -17.17 -11.87
N LYS A 104 -5.30 -17.90 -10.94
CA LYS A 104 -6.65 -17.51 -10.49
C LYS A 104 -6.68 -16.18 -9.76
N ILE A 105 -5.64 -15.85 -8.99
CA ILE A 105 -5.50 -14.52 -8.36
C ILE A 105 -5.35 -13.43 -9.42
N THR A 106 -4.48 -13.65 -10.41
CA THR A 106 -4.20 -12.65 -11.45
C THR A 106 -5.33 -12.53 -12.48
N ASP A 107 -6.15 -13.54 -12.67
CA ASP A 107 -7.40 -13.47 -13.44
C ASP A 107 -8.40 -12.47 -12.82
N VAL A 108 -8.41 -12.35 -11.47
CA VAL A 108 -9.29 -11.42 -10.74
C VAL A 108 -8.68 -10.02 -10.66
N ILE A 109 -7.40 -9.92 -10.34
CA ILE A 109 -6.66 -8.68 -10.25
C ILE A 109 -5.20 -8.92 -10.67
N SER A 110 -4.82 -8.39 -11.83
CA SER A 110 -3.48 -8.61 -12.42
C SER A 110 -2.42 -7.68 -11.84
N GLU A 111 -2.82 -6.45 -11.47
CA GLU A 111 -1.94 -5.41 -10.93
C GLU A 111 -2.64 -4.67 -9.78
N PRO A 112 -1.87 -4.10 -8.84
CA PRO A 112 -2.44 -3.24 -7.82
C PRO A 112 -3.24 -2.09 -8.44
N ARG A 113 -4.40 -1.76 -7.86
CA ARG A 113 -5.23 -0.66 -8.34
C ARG A 113 -4.46 0.65 -8.33
N GLU A 114 -4.53 1.38 -9.41
CA GLU A 114 -3.92 2.72 -9.50
C GLU A 114 -4.66 3.73 -8.61
N ASN A 115 -5.97 3.64 -8.60
CA ASN A 115 -6.83 4.52 -7.81
C ASN A 115 -7.35 3.79 -6.58
N LEU A 116 -7.11 4.38 -5.41
CA LEU A 116 -7.71 3.91 -4.17
C LEU A 116 -9.24 4.04 -4.23
N LYS A 117 -9.94 3.17 -3.50
CA LYS A 117 -11.40 3.26 -3.38
C LYS A 117 -11.80 4.65 -2.85
N PRO A 118 -12.96 5.21 -3.28
CA PRO A 118 -13.36 6.57 -2.92
C PRO A 118 -13.35 6.86 -1.42
N GLN A 119 -13.70 5.85 -0.60
CA GLN A 119 -13.74 5.95 0.86
C GLN A 119 -12.40 5.66 1.56
N THR A 120 -11.36 5.29 0.82
CA THR A 120 -10.05 5.01 1.42
C THR A 120 -9.38 6.31 1.81
N PRO A 121 -8.94 6.48 3.08
CA PRO A 121 -8.18 7.64 3.50
C PRO A 121 -6.89 7.78 2.68
N LYS A 122 -6.64 8.98 2.18
CA LYS A 122 -5.44 9.33 1.43
C LYS A 122 -4.63 10.35 2.21
N ILE A 123 -3.32 10.20 2.17
CA ILE A 123 -2.38 11.16 2.75
C ILE A 123 -1.62 11.82 1.60
N ILE A 124 -1.69 13.14 1.53
CA ILE A 124 -0.84 13.95 0.65
C ILE A 124 0.18 14.67 1.50
N VAL A 125 1.44 14.55 1.14
CA VAL A 125 2.54 15.23 1.81
C VAL A 125 3.05 16.37 0.93
N LEU A 126 3.02 17.58 1.46
CA LEU A 126 3.57 18.77 0.82
C LEU A 126 4.82 19.24 1.56
N LYS A 127 5.83 19.63 0.80
CA LYS A 127 6.99 20.31 1.34
C LYS A 127 6.84 21.79 1.08
N VAL A 128 6.95 22.59 2.12
CA VAL A 128 6.81 24.04 2.07
C VAL A 128 8.03 24.72 2.71
N PRO A 129 8.35 25.96 2.34
CA PRO A 129 9.42 26.70 3.01
C PRO A 129 9.12 26.86 4.50
N LYS A 130 10.13 26.72 5.37
CA LYS A 130 10.00 26.91 6.83
C LYS A 130 9.35 28.24 7.19
N SER A 131 9.68 29.31 6.47
CA SER A 131 9.12 30.65 6.71
C SER A 131 7.60 30.73 6.57
N THR A 132 6.97 29.79 5.87
CA THR A 132 5.52 29.79 5.60
C THR A 132 4.72 28.98 6.62
N ILE A 133 5.38 28.18 7.48
CA ILE A 133 4.73 27.35 8.50
C ILE A 133 3.83 28.21 9.40
N GLY A 134 4.35 29.35 9.87
CA GLY A 134 3.57 30.27 10.72
C GLY A 134 2.31 30.80 10.03
N GLY A 135 2.37 31.04 8.71
CA GLY A 135 1.22 31.46 7.92
C GLY A 135 0.16 30.36 7.75
N ILE A 136 0.59 29.11 7.59
CA ILE A 136 -0.32 27.96 7.47
C ILE A 136 -1.02 27.67 8.80
N ILE A 137 -0.31 27.73 9.90
CA ILE A 137 -0.87 27.51 11.25
C ILE A 137 -1.75 28.69 11.65
N GLY A 138 -1.28 29.91 11.44
CA GLY A 138 -1.94 31.14 11.82
C GLY A 138 -1.93 31.41 13.34
N PRO A 139 -2.39 32.60 13.77
CA PRO A 139 -2.44 32.98 15.18
C PRO A 139 -3.29 32.00 15.99
N GLY A 140 -2.68 31.32 16.99
CA GLY A 140 -3.35 30.32 17.82
C GLY A 140 -3.90 29.13 17.08
N GLY A 141 -3.38 28.81 15.89
CA GLY A 141 -3.84 27.69 15.07
C GLY A 141 -5.15 27.95 14.30
N LYS A 142 -5.60 29.20 14.23
CA LYS A 142 -6.91 29.53 13.64
C LYS A 142 -7.01 29.20 12.17
N ILE A 143 -5.96 29.50 11.38
CA ILE A 143 -5.96 29.27 9.92
C ILE A 143 -6.01 27.78 9.60
N ILE A 144 -5.18 26.96 10.26
CA ILE A 144 -5.19 25.52 10.03
C ILE A 144 -6.53 24.89 10.45
N GLN A 145 -7.15 25.37 11.53
CA GLN A 145 -8.48 24.90 11.96
C GLN A 145 -9.56 25.25 10.95
N GLU A 146 -9.54 26.48 10.40
CA GLU A 146 -10.46 26.90 9.34
C GLU A 146 -10.25 26.11 8.04
N LEU A 147 -8.99 25.82 7.67
CA LEU A 147 -8.66 24.95 6.54
C LEU A 147 -9.24 23.57 6.74
N GLN A 148 -8.97 22.91 7.86
CA GLN A 148 -9.49 21.59 8.19
C GLN A 148 -11.03 21.55 8.16
N ALA A 149 -11.68 22.53 8.78
CA ALA A 149 -13.15 22.61 8.82
C ALA A 149 -13.76 22.83 7.42
N SER A 150 -13.16 23.72 6.60
CA SER A 150 -13.70 24.06 5.27
C SER A 150 -13.44 22.97 4.21
N THR A 151 -12.43 22.13 4.42
CA THR A 151 -12.06 21.07 3.48
C THR A 151 -12.40 19.68 4.01
N GLU A 152 -12.88 19.55 5.24
CA GLU A 152 -13.15 18.28 5.91
C GLU A 152 -11.95 17.31 5.82
N THR A 153 -10.74 17.87 5.98
CA THR A 153 -9.48 17.12 6.00
C THR A 153 -8.79 17.29 7.35
N ASN A 154 -7.93 16.36 7.70
CA ASN A 154 -7.04 16.52 8.85
C ASN A 154 -5.67 16.97 8.33
N ILE A 155 -5.14 18.07 8.85
CA ILE A 155 -3.88 18.65 8.40
C ILE A 155 -2.93 18.71 9.58
N SER A 156 -1.76 18.10 9.44
CA SER A 156 -0.64 18.25 10.35
C SER A 156 0.50 19.01 9.70
N VAL A 157 1.24 19.76 10.49
CA VAL A 157 2.40 20.54 10.03
C VAL A 157 3.55 20.29 10.98
N GLU A 158 4.65 19.81 10.44
CA GLU A 158 5.88 19.55 11.19
C GLU A 158 7.07 20.24 10.52
N GLU A 159 8.04 20.66 11.33
CA GLU A 159 9.31 21.16 10.82
C GLU A 159 10.34 20.04 10.82
N VAL A 160 10.90 19.73 9.64
CA VAL A 160 11.94 18.71 9.47
C VAL A 160 13.01 19.28 8.54
N ASP A 161 14.27 19.25 8.95
CA ASP A 161 15.42 19.64 8.12
C ASP A 161 15.26 20.98 7.41
N GLU A 162 14.91 22.04 8.16
CA GLU A 162 14.69 23.41 7.65
C GLU A 162 13.54 23.53 6.61
N GLN A 163 12.66 22.55 6.53
CA GLN A 163 11.46 22.54 5.69
C GLN A 163 10.21 22.30 6.54
N GLY A 164 9.09 22.83 6.09
CA GLY A 164 7.78 22.44 6.59
C GLY A 164 7.27 21.20 5.84
N ILE A 165 6.91 20.19 6.59
CA ILE A 165 6.20 19.00 6.08
C ILE A 165 4.74 19.16 6.45
N VAL A 166 3.87 19.26 5.45
CA VAL A 166 2.43 19.37 5.64
C VAL A 166 1.79 18.09 5.15
N GLU A 167 1.14 17.36 6.06
CA GLU A 167 0.39 16.16 5.74
C GLU A 167 -1.10 16.46 5.74
N ILE A 168 -1.78 16.09 4.66
CA ILE A 168 -3.21 16.28 4.48
C ILE A 168 -3.85 14.91 4.38
N LEU A 169 -4.65 14.54 5.36
CA LEU A 169 -5.41 13.30 5.41
C LEU A 169 -6.87 13.57 5.12
N GLY A 170 -7.43 12.86 4.16
CA GLY A 170 -8.85 12.95 3.80
C GLY A 170 -9.36 11.74 3.05
N THR A 171 -10.66 11.62 2.89
CA THR A 171 -11.32 10.54 2.14
C THR A 171 -11.89 11.01 0.80
N ASN A 172 -12.09 12.33 0.62
CA ASN A 172 -12.64 12.92 -0.59
C ASN A 172 -11.52 13.63 -1.36
N GLN A 173 -11.28 13.23 -2.61
CA GLN A 173 -10.20 13.78 -3.44
C GLN A 173 -10.38 15.27 -3.71
N GLU A 174 -11.59 15.73 -4.04
CA GLU A 174 -11.85 17.15 -4.31
C GLU A 174 -11.55 18.05 -3.11
N LYS A 175 -11.88 17.57 -1.90
CA LYS A 175 -11.60 18.25 -0.64
C LYS A 175 -10.11 18.29 -0.32
N ILE A 176 -9.41 17.21 -0.60
CA ILE A 176 -7.94 17.15 -0.47
C ILE A 176 -7.29 18.13 -1.45
N ASP A 177 -7.72 18.13 -2.72
CA ASP A 177 -7.16 19.02 -3.74
C ASP A 177 -7.41 20.49 -3.37
N LEU A 178 -8.57 20.82 -2.84
CA LEU A 178 -8.89 22.15 -2.32
C LEU A 178 -7.97 22.53 -1.14
N ALA A 179 -7.70 21.61 -0.23
CA ALA A 179 -6.77 21.84 0.88
C ALA A 179 -5.34 22.09 0.36
N VAL A 180 -4.89 21.28 -0.62
CA VAL A 180 -3.58 21.44 -1.28
C VAL A 180 -3.46 22.81 -1.94
N GLU A 181 -4.48 23.24 -2.69
CA GLU A 181 -4.51 24.55 -3.37
C GLU A 181 -4.41 25.69 -2.36
N LYS A 182 -5.23 25.68 -1.31
CA LYS A 182 -5.21 26.69 -0.26
C LYS A 182 -3.84 26.77 0.46
N ILE A 183 -3.27 25.61 0.82
CA ILE A 183 -1.95 25.56 1.46
C ILE A 183 -0.86 26.08 0.55
N ARG A 184 -0.87 25.70 -0.73
CA ARG A 184 0.09 26.22 -1.72
C ARG A 184 -0.02 27.72 -1.91
N SER A 185 -1.23 28.26 -1.87
CA SER A 185 -1.47 29.71 -1.95
C SER A 185 -0.88 30.45 -0.73
N ILE A 186 -1.04 29.90 0.48
CA ILE A 186 -0.45 30.48 1.71
C ILE A 186 1.07 30.32 1.73
N ALA A 187 1.58 29.19 1.26
CA ALA A 187 3.00 28.86 1.22
C ALA A 187 3.72 29.45 0.00
N PHE A 188 3.03 30.25 -0.80
CA PHE A 188 3.62 30.86 -1.99
C PHE A 188 4.67 31.90 -1.60
N VAL A 189 5.87 31.72 -2.14
CA VAL A 189 6.98 32.69 -2.02
C VAL A 189 7.42 33.06 -3.43
N PRO A 190 7.34 34.34 -3.81
CA PRO A 190 7.77 34.79 -5.11
C PRO A 190 9.28 34.55 -5.30
N GLU A 191 9.66 34.04 -6.45
CA GLU A 191 11.05 33.88 -6.83
C GLU A 191 11.52 35.07 -7.66
N ILE A 192 12.73 35.53 -7.38
CA ILE A 192 13.37 36.64 -8.14
C ILE A 192 13.50 36.20 -9.61
N ASP A 193 13.29 37.19 -10.53
CA ASP A 193 13.37 36.97 -11.98
C ASP A 193 12.30 36.06 -12.61
N LYS A 194 11.29 35.60 -11.83
CA LYS A 194 10.12 34.94 -12.40
C LYS A 194 9.00 35.87 -12.77
N ILE A 195 8.33 35.59 -13.88
CA ILE A 195 7.15 36.34 -14.34
C ILE A 195 5.90 35.68 -13.79
N TYR A 196 5.05 36.41 -13.10
CA TYR A 196 3.79 35.98 -12.54
C TYR A 196 2.62 36.72 -13.17
N THR A 197 1.49 36.03 -13.32
CA THR A 197 0.22 36.65 -13.70
C THR A 197 -0.52 37.03 -12.42
N GLY A 198 -0.90 38.29 -12.30
CA GLY A 198 -1.58 38.78 -11.10
C GLY A 198 -2.83 39.61 -11.44
N LYS A 199 -3.67 39.80 -10.43
CA LYS A 199 -4.87 40.68 -10.52
C LYS A 199 -4.56 42.05 -9.95
N VAL A 200 -4.80 43.11 -10.73
CA VAL A 200 -4.68 44.45 -10.24
C VAL A 200 -5.76 44.73 -9.18
N LYS A 201 -5.35 44.97 -7.94
CA LYS A 201 -6.25 45.26 -6.82
C LYS A 201 -6.55 46.76 -6.70
N SER A 202 -5.53 47.60 -6.85
CA SER A 202 -5.69 49.05 -6.78
C SER A 202 -4.65 49.78 -7.63
N ILE A 203 -5.02 50.94 -8.13
CA ILE A 203 -4.13 51.83 -8.89
C ILE A 203 -3.95 53.11 -8.09
N MET A 204 -2.72 53.48 -7.82
CA MET A 204 -2.31 54.66 -7.10
C MET A 204 -1.53 55.59 -8.02
N PRO A 205 -1.36 56.90 -7.68
CA PRO A 205 -0.59 57.83 -8.52
C PRO A 205 0.88 57.42 -8.77
N TYR A 206 1.39 56.51 -7.92
CA TYR A 206 2.80 56.05 -7.96
C TYR A 206 2.95 54.59 -8.43
N GLY A 207 1.86 53.92 -8.78
CA GLY A 207 1.93 52.53 -9.25
C GLY A 207 0.65 51.72 -9.06
N ALA A 208 0.69 50.44 -9.37
CA ALA A 208 -0.43 49.52 -9.18
C ALA A 208 -0.05 48.42 -8.20
N PHE A 209 -0.97 48.07 -7.30
CA PHE A 209 -0.88 46.88 -6.46
C PHE A 209 -1.45 45.69 -7.23
N VAL A 210 -0.62 44.68 -7.43
CA VAL A 210 -0.97 43.49 -8.20
C VAL A 210 -0.86 42.26 -7.29
N GLU A 211 -1.98 41.66 -6.99
CA GLU A 211 -2.02 40.41 -6.23
C GLU A 211 -1.55 39.27 -7.10
N ILE A 212 -0.46 38.61 -6.74
CA ILE A 212 0.09 37.44 -7.42
C ILE A 212 -0.24 36.13 -6.69
N SER A 213 -0.63 36.18 -5.41
CA SER A 213 -1.17 35.09 -4.61
C SER A 213 -1.99 35.67 -3.46
N SER A 214 -2.85 34.86 -2.84
CA SER A 214 -3.87 35.29 -1.87
C SER A 214 -3.37 36.11 -0.67
N ASN A 215 -2.06 36.21 -0.46
CA ASN A 215 -1.44 37.01 0.63
C ASN A 215 -0.17 37.74 0.18
N THR A 216 0.01 37.99 -1.10
CA THR A 216 1.23 38.64 -1.64
C THR A 216 0.84 39.70 -2.67
N ASP A 217 0.99 40.97 -2.28
CA ASP A 217 0.79 42.15 -3.12
C ASP A 217 2.13 42.71 -3.58
#